data_4d36f091603817600bcf94ee9bbbd154
#
_entry.id   4d36f091603817600bcf94ee9bbbd154
#
_cell.length_a   1.000
_cell.length_b   1.000
_cell.length_c   1.000
_cell.angle_alpha   90.00
_cell.angle_beta   90.00
_cell.angle_gamma   90.00
#
_symmetry.space_group_name_H-M   'P 1'
#
loop_
_entity.id
_entity.type
_entity.pdbx_description
1 polymer ?
#
loop_
_entity_poly.entity_id
_entity_poly.type
_entity_poly.pdbx_seq_one_letter_code
_entity_poly.pdbx_strand_id
1 'polypeptide(L)'
;MKIALLQCNTVTGDVAGNLERIISTARQAGAAGANLCVTPELALCGVAPGHYLCAQGFAAGCLKALDIMAAELKDGPSVLVGAPVPSVYASGLLSNAAVLVEKGGWQVVSRKVYQNQGQNSVAESTDEDARYFDRGISCGIVTMGGWRIGVVLCEDAQSEDASFWKTRYASGHNPLMELVQRGVDALVHMAAAPFSVGAQETDEHLLSHVAARHHVHMFSVNMVGGNDSRVYNGQSLVFDPTGQLLARGKAFAEDVLVVDTARGQGAVKTPEPLAACVEEDYWRALVLGTRDFVRKCGVEKGIVAISGGMDSALVCSVAVEALGAQNVTGVLLPSPHSSDGSLTDAAKLAENLGITTVTLPIGPLMDAFATALKPGLDLFEEKPGDVTFENVQARIRGTLITSLANRANALVLNTGNKSEGAMGYCTLYGDSVGALAVIGDLTKTQVYAVGRWYNAHRGAEIIPDEIFTKAPSAELRPGQKDSDSLLPYEDLDPILEDLLQPAEAESGPLSAARMEVRDKLFRAEFKRRQEPLSLYMSRMPFGGGWQTPV
;
A
#
# COMPACT_ATOMS: atom_id res chain seq x y z
N MET A 1 -26.94 -4.73 -22.00
CA MET A 1 -26.86 -4.97 -20.53
C MET A 1 -25.91 -3.94 -19.94
N LYS A 2 -26.24 -3.40 -18.76
CA LYS A 2 -25.32 -2.49 -18.07
C LYS A 2 -24.63 -3.19 -16.91
N ILE A 3 -23.31 -3.11 -16.85
CA ILE A 3 -22.46 -3.63 -15.77
C ILE A 3 -21.87 -2.44 -15.01
N ALA A 4 -21.93 -2.47 -13.67
CA ALA A 4 -21.30 -1.49 -12.82
C ALA A 4 -20.11 -2.12 -12.06
N LEU A 5 -18.94 -1.53 -12.17
CA LEU A 5 -17.77 -1.87 -11.37
C LEU A 5 -17.78 -0.97 -10.12
N LEU A 6 -17.90 -1.57 -8.95
CA LEU A 6 -17.95 -0.89 -7.66
C LEU A 6 -16.54 -0.83 -7.06
N GLN A 7 -15.77 0.18 -7.41
CA GLN A 7 -14.44 0.43 -6.87
C GLN A 7 -14.56 1.00 -5.46
N CYS A 8 -14.56 0.13 -4.45
CA CYS A 8 -14.83 0.51 -3.07
C CYS A 8 -13.60 0.39 -2.17
N ASN A 9 -13.56 1.25 -1.14
CA ASN A 9 -12.58 1.21 -0.06
C ASN A 9 -13.16 0.44 1.12
N THR A 10 -12.81 -0.83 1.23
CA THR A 10 -13.29 -1.71 2.29
C THR A 10 -12.38 -1.68 3.52
N VAL A 11 -12.94 -2.00 4.68
CA VAL A 11 -12.21 -2.12 5.94
C VAL A 11 -12.09 -3.59 6.29
N THR A 12 -10.86 -4.07 6.44
CA THR A 12 -10.61 -5.47 6.79
C THR A 12 -11.19 -5.79 8.17
N GLY A 13 -12.01 -6.83 8.23
CA GLY A 13 -12.69 -7.26 9.45
C GLY A 13 -14.05 -6.61 9.70
N ASP A 14 -14.36 -5.46 9.08
CA ASP A 14 -15.64 -4.77 9.25
C ASP A 14 -16.70 -5.27 8.25
N VAL A 15 -17.20 -6.47 8.46
CA VAL A 15 -18.20 -7.09 7.58
C VAL A 15 -19.48 -6.24 7.52
N ALA A 16 -19.90 -5.62 8.62
CA ALA A 16 -21.14 -4.84 8.68
C ALA A 16 -21.03 -3.52 7.89
N GLY A 17 -19.97 -2.76 8.09
CA GLY A 17 -19.74 -1.51 7.36
C GLY A 17 -19.48 -1.75 5.87
N ASN A 18 -18.75 -2.81 5.50
CA ASN A 18 -18.57 -3.17 4.11
C ASN A 18 -19.88 -3.59 3.43
N LEU A 19 -20.73 -4.36 4.12
CA LEU A 19 -22.08 -4.75 3.65
C LEU A 19 -22.92 -3.52 3.34
N GLU A 20 -23.01 -2.58 4.28
CA GLU A 20 -23.79 -1.34 4.11
C GLU A 20 -23.29 -0.53 2.91
N ARG A 21 -21.98 -0.37 2.78
CA ARG A 21 -21.33 0.31 1.66
C ARG A 21 -21.65 -0.36 0.32
N ILE A 22 -21.53 -1.69 0.22
CA ILE A 22 -21.83 -2.44 -0.99
C ILE A 22 -23.31 -2.29 -1.38
N ILE A 23 -24.23 -2.45 -0.43
CA ILE A 23 -25.67 -2.32 -0.69
C ILE A 23 -26.01 -0.91 -1.17
N SER A 24 -25.50 0.12 -0.48
CA SER A 24 -25.74 1.52 -0.84
C SER A 24 -25.24 1.83 -2.26
N THR A 25 -24.02 1.42 -2.57
CA THR A 25 -23.39 1.66 -3.87
C THR A 25 -24.10 0.86 -4.99
N ALA A 26 -24.49 -0.40 -4.72
CA ALA A 26 -25.24 -1.21 -5.67
C ALA A 26 -26.63 -0.60 -5.98
N ARG A 27 -27.32 -0.07 -4.98
CA ARG A 27 -28.58 0.67 -5.19
C ARG A 27 -28.41 1.90 -6.06
N GLN A 28 -27.35 2.68 -5.85
CA GLN A 28 -27.01 3.84 -6.69
C GLN A 28 -26.74 3.42 -8.13
N ALA A 29 -25.95 2.36 -8.34
CA ALA A 29 -25.68 1.81 -9.66
C ALA A 29 -26.96 1.27 -10.33
N GLY A 30 -27.84 0.60 -9.58
CA GLY A 30 -29.16 0.13 -10.04
C GLY A 30 -30.05 1.27 -10.49
N ALA A 31 -30.09 2.38 -9.75
CA ALA A 31 -30.82 3.60 -10.14
C ALA A 31 -30.26 4.22 -11.45
N ALA A 32 -28.97 4.05 -11.74
CA ALA A 32 -28.34 4.40 -13.02
C ALA A 32 -28.59 3.35 -14.13
N GLY A 33 -29.34 2.30 -13.82
CA GLY A 33 -29.78 1.25 -14.73
C GLY A 33 -28.82 0.06 -14.86
N ALA A 34 -27.90 -0.13 -13.91
CA ALA A 34 -27.04 -1.31 -13.86
C ALA A 34 -27.87 -2.58 -13.62
N ASN A 35 -27.61 -3.62 -14.40
CA ASN A 35 -28.22 -4.94 -14.24
C ASN A 35 -27.36 -5.82 -13.31
N LEU A 36 -26.04 -5.69 -13.43
CA LEU A 36 -25.03 -6.41 -12.65
C LEU A 36 -24.06 -5.41 -12.04
N CYS A 37 -23.88 -5.50 -10.73
CA CYS A 37 -22.82 -4.80 -10.00
C CYS A 37 -21.72 -5.81 -9.65
N VAL A 38 -20.45 -5.37 -9.71
CA VAL A 38 -19.30 -6.23 -9.41
C VAL A 38 -18.43 -5.51 -8.40
N THR A 39 -18.09 -6.20 -7.29
CA THR A 39 -17.17 -5.69 -6.28
C THR A 39 -15.76 -6.26 -6.48
N PRO A 40 -14.74 -5.67 -5.84
CA PRO A 40 -13.42 -6.29 -5.73
C PRO A 40 -13.43 -7.66 -5.04
N GLU A 41 -12.29 -8.36 -5.14
CA GLU A 41 -12.01 -9.58 -4.38
C GLU A 41 -12.18 -9.33 -2.87
N LEU A 42 -12.77 -10.29 -2.14
CA LEU A 42 -13.01 -10.26 -0.69
C LEU A 42 -13.66 -8.96 -0.16
N ALA A 43 -14.35 -8.20 -1.00
CA ALA A 43 -14.91 -6.90 -0.63
C ALA A 43 -15.84 -6.95 0.60
N LEU A 44 -16.51 -8.07 0.85
CA LEU A 44 -17.42 -8.21 1.99
C LEU A 44 -16.69 -8.22 3.34
N CYS A 45 -15.54 -8.86 3.44
CA CYS A 45 -14.78 -8.95 4.69
C CYS A 45 -13.54 -8.05 4.71
N GLY A 46 -13.24 -7.38 3.60
CA GLY A 46 -11.98 -6.67 3.37
C GLY A 46 -10.86 -7.60 2.90
N VAL A 47 -9.91 -7.04 2.18
CA VAL A 47 -8.77 -7.77 1.60
C VAL A 47 -7.77 -8.19 2.69
N ALA A 48 -7.03 -9.26 2.45
CA ALA A 48 -6.04 -9.82 3.36
C ALA A 48 -6.56 -9.98 4.81
N PRO A 49 -7.70 -10.67 5.01
CA PRO A 49 -8.34 -10.75 6.32
C PRO A 49 -7.54 -11.57 7.35
N GLY A 50 -6.52 -12.33 6.93
CA GLY A 50 -5.59 -13.02 7.80
C GLY A 50 -6.29 -13.84 8.90
N HIS A 51 -5.86 -13.66 10.14
CA HIS A 51 -6.38 -14.40 11.30
C HIS A 51 -7.85 -14.11 11.65
N TYR A 52 -8.48 -13.04 11.10
CA TYR A 52 -9.93 -12.86 11.22
C TYR A 52 -10.69 -14.09 10.71
N LEU A 53 -10.20 -14.75 9.65
CA LEU A 53 -10.82 -15.97 9.10
C LEU A 53 -10.87 -17.14 10.09
N CYS A 54 -9.95 -17.18 11.05
CA CYS A 54 -9.92 -18.17 12.13
C CYS A 54 -10.72 -17.75 13.37
N ALA A 55 -11.19 -16.50 13.44
CA ALA A 55 -11.93 -16.00 14.60
C ALA A 55 -13.32 -16.68 14.66
N GLN A 56 -13.71 -17.08 15.87
CA GLN A 56 -14.99 -17.73 16.08
C GLN A 56 -16.15 -16.86 15.59
N GLY A 57 -16.98 -17.39 14.70
CA GLY A 57 -18.16 -16.72 14.17
C GLY A 57 -17.90 -15.78 13.00
N PHE A 58 -16.66 -15.48 12.62
CA PHE A 58 -16.37 -14.53 11.54
C PHE A 58 -16.90 -15.03 10.19
N ALA A 59 -16.57 -16.27 9.80
CA ALA A 59 -17.07 -16.84 8.55
C ALA A 59 -18.61 -16.95 8.55
N ALA A 60 -19.21 -17.33 9.67
CA ALA A 60 -20.67 -17.36 9.81
C ALA A 60 -21.27 -15.94 9.70
N GLY A 61 -20.56 -14.92 10.20
CA GLY A 61 -20.93 -13.51 10.04
C GLY A 61 -20.93 -13.08 8.57
N CYS A 62 -19.95 -13.50 7.78
CA CYS A 62 -19.92 -13.26 6.34
C CYS A 62 -21.12 -13.92 5.60
N LEU A 63 -21.45 -15.16 5.94
CA LEU A 63 -22.63 -15.84 5.36
C LEU A 63 -23.92 -15.12 5.71
N LYS A 64 -24.10 -14.71 6.97
CA LYS A 64 -25.24 -13.92 7.40
C LYS A 64 -25.33 -12.58 6.67
N ALA A 65 -24.19 -11.94 6.39
CA ALA A 65 -24.15 -10.71 5.61
C ALA A 65 -24.60 -10.93 4.15
N LEU A 66 -24.28 -12.09 3.55
CA LEU A 66 -24.81 -12.48 2.24
C LEU A 66 -26.35 -12.65 2.27
N ASP A 67 -26.89 -13.27 3.32
CA ASP A 67 -28.36 -13.41 3.48
C ASP A 67 -29.04 -12.06 3.61
N ILE A 68 -28.44 -11.12 4.38
CA ILE A 68 -28.96 -9.74 4.51
C ILE A 68 -28.88 -9.02 3.16
N MET A 69 -27.76 -9.09 2.45
CA MET A 69 -27.61 -8.48 1.12
C MET A 69 -28.67 -9.01 0.15
N ALA A 70 -28.91 -10.32 0.14
CA ALA A 70 -29.92 -10.95 -0.70
C ALA A 70 -31.31 -10.40 -0.42
N ALA A 71 -31.68 -10.29 0.85
CA ALA A 71 -32.98 -9.74 1.25
C ALA A 71 -33.13 -8.26 0.87
N GLU A 72 -32.09 -7.44 1.11
CA GLU A 72 -32.07 -5.99 0.86
C GLU A 72 -32.05 -5.62 -0.63
N LEU A 73 -31.48 -6.48 -1.48
CA LEU A 73 -31.36 -6.26 -2.94
C LEU A 73 -32.27 -7.17 -3.76
N LYS A 74 -33.29 -7.81 -3.17
CA LYS A 74 -34.17 -8.76 -3.88
C LYS A 74 -34.82 -8.19 -5.15
N ASP A 75 -35.15 -6.91 -5.14
CA ASP A 75 -35.78 -6.17 -6.24
C ASP A 75 -34.80 -5.18 -6.91
N GLY A 76 -33.52 -5.25 -6.53
CA GLY A 76 -32.41 -4.41 -7.02
C GLY A 76 -31.59 -5.07 -8.13
N PRO A 77 -30.41 -4.50 -8.45
CA PRO A 77 -29.47 -5.12 -9.37
C PRO A 77 -28.88 -6.39 -8.76
N SER A 78 -28.50 -7.35 -9.61
CA SER A 78 -27.68 -8.48 -9.18
C SER A 78 -26.28 -8.01 -8.78
N VAL A 79 -25.67 -8.65 -7.78
CA VAL A 79 -24.31 -8.29 -7.31
C VAL A 79 -23.42 -9.51 -7.31
N LEU A 80 -22.28 -9.41 -8.01
CA LEU A 80 -21.13 -10.31 -7.80
C LEU A 80 -20.28 -9.72 -6.69
N VAL A 81 -20.25 -10.38 -5.52
CA VAL A 81 -19.51 -9.94 -4.35
C VAL A 81 -18.39 -10.91 -4.02
N GLY A 82 -17.19 -10.38 -3.74
CA GLY A 82 -16.05 -11.15 -3.23
C GLY A 82 -16.23 -11.46 -1.74
N ALA A 83 -16.26 -12.74 -1.37
CA ALA A 83 -16.50 -13.16 0.01
C ALA A 83 -15.82 -14.50 0.35
N PRO A 84 -15.42 -14.73 1.63
CA PRO A 84 -15.03 -16.04 2.10
C PRO A 84 -16.27 -16.90 2.29
N VAL A 85 -16.23 -18.14 1.77
CA VAL A 85 -17.30 -19.13 1.94
C VAL A 85 -16.71 -20.47 2.38
N PRO A 86 -17.47 -21.37 3.02
CA PRO A 86 -16.97 -22.70 3.34
C PRO A 86 -16.45 -23.44 2.10
N SER A 87 -15.30 -24.08 2.23
CA SER A 87 -14.79 -24.97 1.18
C SER A 87 -15.71 -26.17 1.00
N VAL A 88 -15.85 -26.58 -0.26
CA VAL A 88 -16.56 -27.84 -0.61
C VAL A 88 -15.59 -29.03 -0.73
N TYR A 89 -14.28 -28.77 -0.69
CA TYR A 89 -13.24 -29.78 -0.92
C TYR A 89 -12.55 -30.20 0.38
N ALA A 90 -12.42 -29.27 1.34
CA ALA A 90 -11.74 -29.54 2.61
C ALA A 90 -12.55 -29.02 3.80
N SER A 91 -12.85 -29.94 4.75
CA SER A 91 -13.55 -29.57 5.98
C SER A 91 -12.71 -28.62 6.84
N GLY A 92 -13.33 -27.54 7.31
CA GLY A 92 -12.70 -26.57 8.19
C GLY A 92 -11.90 -25.47 7.48
N LEU A 93 -11.76 -25.53 6.15
CA LEU A 93 -11.18 -24.46 5.35
C LEU A 93 -12.27 -23.59 4.70
N LEU A 94 -11.87 -22.41 4.27
CA LEU A 94 -12.69 -21.49 3.50
C LEU A 94 -12.22 -21.47 2.04
N SER A 95 -13.05 -20.99 1.13
CA SER A 95 -12.67 -20.61 -0.23
C SER A 95 -12.85 -19.12 -0.41
N ASN A 96 -11.89 -18.49 -1.05
CA ASN A 96 -12.03 -17.14 -1.59
C ASN A 96 -12.93 -17.22 -2.84
N ALA A 97 -14.09 -16.55 -2.80
CA ALA A 97 -15.13 -16.82 -3.79
C ALA A 97 -15.81 -15.55 -4.32
N ALA A 98 -16.24 -15.65 -5.56
CA ALA A 98 -17.23 -14.76 -6.15
C ALA A 98 -18.64 -15.34 -5.92
N VAL A 99 -19.49 -14.58 -5.26
CA VAL A 99 -20.86 -14.95 -4.90
C VAL A 99 -21.83 -14.07 -5.67
N LEU A 100 -22.73 -14.65 -6.43
CA LEU A 100 -23.83 -13.95 -7.07
C LEU A 100 -25.00 -13.82 -6.10
N VAL A 101 -25.39 -12.60 -5.81
CA VAL A 101 -26.56 -12.23 -5.00
C VAL A 101 -27.62 -11.69 -5.94
N GLU A 102 -28.77 -12.33 -6.03
CA GLU A 102 -29.89 -11.91 -6.87
C GLU A 102 -31.24 -12.46 -6.36
N LYS A 103 -32.33 -11.75 -6.61
CA LYS A 103 -33.71 -12.21 -6.41
C LYS A 103 -33.97 -12.79 -5.02
N GLY A 104 -33.35 -12.24 -3.98
CA GLY A 104 -33.52 -12.65 -2.60
C GLY A 104 -32.74 -13.90 -2.18
N GLY A 105 -31.79 -14.38 -3.00
CA GLY A 105 -30.90 -15.49 -2.68
C GLY A 105 -29.48 -15.22 -3.13
N TRP A 106 -28.57 -16.13 -2.81
CA TRP A 106 -27.20 -16.08 -3.29
C TRP A 106 -26.66 -17.47 -3.64
N GLN A 107 -25.66 -17.50 -4.51
CA GLN A 107 -24.95 -18.72 -4.91
C GLN A 107 -23.48 -18.43 -5.19
N VAL A 108 -22.63 -19.40 -4.88
CA VAL A 108 -21.20 -19.32 -5.24
C VAL A 108 -21.05 -19.62 -6.73
N VAL A 109 -20.44 -18.66 -7.44
CA VAL A 109 -20.19 -18.77 -8.90
C VAL A 109 -18.80 -19.29 -9.17
N SER A 110 -17.80 -18.69 -8.52
CA SER A 110 -16.38 -19.00 -8.77
C SER A 110 -15.64 -19.09 -7.46
N ARG A 111 -14.61 -19.95 -7.40
CA ARG A 111 -13.65 -20.00 -6.31
C ARG A 111 -12.26 -19.77 -6.90
N LYS A 112 -11.45 -18.95 -6.22
CA LYS A 112 -10.10 -18.63 -6.65
C LYS A 112 -9.28 -19.91 -6.87
N VAL A 113 -8.76 -20.07 -8.07
CA VAL A 113 -8.01 -21.27 -8.49
C VAL A 113 -6.54 -21.10 -8.13
N TYR A 114 -5.98 -19.93 -8.41
CA TYR A 114 -4.60 -19.63 -8.11
C TYR A 114 -4.49 -18.87 -6.80
N GLN A 115 -3.80 -19.51 -5.85
CA GLN A 115 -3.42 -18.87 -4.59
C GLN A 115 -1.99 -18.39 -4.72
N ASN A 116 -1.72 -17.21 -4.19
CA ASN A 116 -0.37 -16.67 -4.15
C ASN A 116 0.52 -17.55 -3.25
N GLN A 117 1.49 -18.25 -3.84
CA GLN A 117 2.40 -19.16 -3.12
C GLN A 117 3.75 -18.51 -2.78
N GLY A 118 3.84 -17.21 -2.69
CA GLY A 118 4.97 -16.51 -2.06
C GLY A 118 6.33 -16.57 -2.76
N GLN A 119 6.53 -17.35 -3.80
CA GLN A 119 7.90 -17.61 -4.28
C GLN A 119 8.44 -16.67 -5.36
N ASN A 120 7.66 -15.81 -6.00
CA ASN A 120 8.15 -14.88 -7.03
C ASN A 120 7.31 -13.63 -7.28
N SER A 121 6.27 -13.32 -6.55
CA SER A 121 5.79 -11.96 -6.48
C SER A 121 6.61 -11.25 -5.42
N VAL A 122 7.45 -10.41 -5.89
CA VAL A 122 8.43 -9.69 -5.12
C VAL A 122 7.83 -8.75 -4.07
N ALA A 123 6.53 -8.47 -4.15
CA ALA A 123 5.80 -7.66 -3.18
C ALA A 123 4.82 -8.45 -2.30
N GLU A 124 4.65 -9.76 -2.51
CA GLU A 124 3.57 -10.53 -1.88
C GLU A 124 4.06 -11.86 -1.32
N SER A 125 5.00 -11.81 -0.39
CA SER A 125 5.36 -12.98 0.41
C SER A 125 4.34 -13.22 1.51
N THR A 126 3.08 -13.40 1.16
CA THR A 126 2.15 -13.93 2.14
C THR A 126 1.62 -15.25 1.64
N ASP A 127 2.13 -16.35 2.20
CA ASP A 127 1.48 -17.66 2.28
C ASP A 127 0.08 -17.58 2.93
N GLU A 128 -0.47 -16.36 3.07
CA GLU A 128 -1.71 -16.12 3.79
C GLU A 128 -2.90 -16.75 3.08
N ASP A 129 -3.00 -16.62 1.76
CA ASP A 129 -4.10 -17.22 1.02
C ASP A 129 -4.08 -18.74 1.15
N ALA A 130 -2.94 -19.37 0.93
CA ALA A 130 -2.79 -20.83 1.05
C ALA A 130 -2.96 -21.35 2.48
N ARG A 131 -2.78 -20.50 3.49
CA ARG A 131 -2.98 -20.85 4.90
C ARG A 131 -4.45 -20.92 5.30
N TYR A 132 -5.29 -20.07 4.70
CA TYR A 132 -6.69 -19.89 5.12
C TYR A 132 -7.69 -20.38 4.08
N PHE A 133 -7.32 -20.39 2.81
CA PHE A 133 -8.22 -20.72 1.72
C PHE A 133 -7.82 -22.01 1.02
N ASP A 134 -8.83 -22.80 0.71
CA ASP A 134 -8.73 -23.95 -0.17
C ASP A 134 -8.89 -23.50 -1.63
N ARG A 135 -8.14 -24.14 -2.53
CA ARG A 135 -8.11 -23.80 -3.96
C ARG A 135 -9.41 -24.20 -4.64
N GLY A 136 -9.90 -23.35 -5.54
CA GLY A 136 -10.89 -23.73 -6.52
C GLY A 136 -10.30 -24.67 -7.58
N ILE A 137 -11.15 -25.41 -8.26
CA ILE A 137 -10.75 -26.32 -9.36
C ILE A 137 -11.09 -25.74 -10.73
N SER A 138 -12.03 -24.79 -10.80
CA SER A 138 -12.44 -24.12 -12.03
C SER A 138 -13.15 -22.81 -11.73
N CYS A 139 -13.13 -21.90 -12.70
CA CYS A 139 -13.88 -20.66 -12.68
C CYS A 139 -15.30 -20.85 -13.23
N GLY A 140 -16.26 -20.07 -12.70
CA GLY A 140 -17.68 -20.17 -13.02
C GLY A 140 -18.14 -19.19 -14.10
N ILE A 141 -19.36 -19.42 -14.58
CA ILE A 141 -20.03 -18.59 -15.58
C ILE A 141 -21.39 -18.14 -15.03
N VAL A 142 -21.67 -16.86 -15.15
CA VAL A 142 -23.00 -16.25 -14.93
C VAL A 142 -23.66 -16.03 -16.28
N THR A 143 -24.93 -16.41 -16.41
CA THR A 143 -25.73 -16.09 -17.61
C THR A 143 -26.76 -15.04 -17.26
N MET A 144 -26.68 -13.86 -17.89
CA MET A 144 -27.56 -12.73 -17.61
C MET A 144 -27.77 -11.89 -18.87
N GLY A 145 -29.03 -11.53 -19.16
CA GLY A 145 -29.38 -10.68 -20.30
C GLY A 145 -28.92 -11.22 -21.65
N GLY A 146 -28.81 -12.55 -21.80
CA GLY A 146 -28.30 -13.23 -22.99
C GLY A 146 -26.78 -13.32 -23.07
N TRP A 147 -26.04 -12.77 -22.10
CA TRP A 147 -24.58 -12.82 -22.01
C TRP A 147 -24.12 -13.98 -21.13
N ARG A 148 -23.05 -14.63 -21.54
CA ARG A 148 -22.30 -15.64 -20.77
C ARG A 148 -21.05 -14.97 -20.22
N ILE A 149 -21.00 -14.72 -18.93
CA ILE A 149 -19.96 -13.96 -18.25
C ILE A 149 -19.10 -14.90 -17.43
N GLY A 150 -17.84 -15.08 -17.83
CA GLY A 150 -16.84 -15.80 -17.03
C GLY A 150 -16.37 -14.96 -15.86
N VAL A 151 -16.22 -15.56 -14.69
CA VAL A 151 -15.83 -14.84 -13.45
C VAL A 151 -14.51 -15.38 -12.94
N VAL A 152 -13.49 -14.51 -12.88
CA VAL A 152 -12.13 -14.80 -12.40
C VAL A 152 -11.77 -13.91 -11.23
N LEU A 153 -10.91 -14.40 -10.34
CA LEU A 153 -10.48 -13.73 -9.12
C LEU A 153 -8.97 -13.49 -9.20
N CYS A 154 -8.58 -12.24 -9.10
CA CYS A 154 -7.20 -11.76 -8.99
C CYS A 154 -6.21 -12.52 -9.92
N GLU A 155 -5.30 -13.33 -9.37
CA GLU A 155 -4.26 -14.07 -10.10
C GLU A 155 -4.80 -15.04 -11.17
N ASP A 156 -6.08 -15.44 -11.10
CA ASP A 156 -6.69 -16.28 -12.12
C ASP A 156 -6.67 -15.59 -13.51
N ALA A 157 -6.68 -14.26 -13.55
CA ALA A 157 -6.55 -13.48 -14.79
C ALA A 157 -5.11 -13.40 -15.34
N GLN A 158 -4.12 -13.63 -14.51
CA GLN A 158 -2.69 -13.57 -14.89
C GLN A 158 -2.19 -14.86 -15.54
N SER A 159 -3.06 -15.84 -15.73
CA SER A 159 -2.72 -17.14 -16.30
C SER A 159 -2.21 -17.08 -17.75
N GLU A 160 -2.36 -15.95 -18.42
CA GLU A 160 -1.83 -15.69 -19.78
C GLU A 160 -0.41 -15.11 -19.79
N ASP A 161 0.11 -14.66 -18.64
CA ASP A 161 1.46 -14.15 -18.54
C ASP A 161 2.47 -15.31 -18.54
N ALA A 162 3.33 -15.35 -19.57
CA ALA A 162 4.34 -16.41 -19.73
C ALA A 162 5.38 -16.40 -18.61
N SER A 163 5.68 -15.25 -18.00
CA SER A 163 6.61 -15.14 -16.86
C SER A 163 5.98 -15.71 -15.60
N PHE A 164 4.72 -15.41 -15.38
CA PHE A 164 3.94 -15.92 -14.27
C PHE A 164 3.75 -17.46 -14.36
N TRP A 165 3.42 -17.98 -15.53
CA TRP A 165 3.24 -19.42 -15.78
C TRP A 165 4.49 -20.25 -15.54
N LYS A 166 5.62 -19.82 -16.11
CA LYS A 166 6.89 -20.57 -16.02
C LYS A 166 7.36 -20.79 -14.61
N THR A 167 7.03 -19.86 -13.72
CA THR A 167 7.55 -19.87 -12.34
C THR A 167 6.63 -20.52 -11.33
N ARG A 168 5.30 -20.51 -11.54
CA ARG A 168 4.34 -20.92 -10.52
C ARG A 168 3.46 -22.13 -10.85
N TYR A 169 3.04 -22.27 -12.10
CA TYR A 169 1.99 -23.24 -12.48
C TYR A 169 2.41 -24.11 -13.66
N ALA A 170 3.54 -24.78 -13.52
CA ALA A 170 4.04 -25.75 -14.54
C ALA A 170 3.05 -26.87 -14.88
N SER A 171 1.94 -27.03 -14.16
CA SER A 171 0.94 -28.08 -14.32
C SER A 171 -0.10 -27.84 -15.41
N GLY A 172 -0.05 -26.72 -16.12
CA GLY A 172 -0.81 -26.53 -17.38
C GLY A 172 -2.31 -26.19 -17.24
N HIS A 173 -2.86 -26.00 -16.05
CA HIS A 173 -4.27 -25.58 -15.90
C HIS A 173 -4.38 -24.06 -16.14
N ASN A 174 -5.24 -23.62 -17.08
CA ASN A 174 -5.47 -22.21 -17.39
C ASN A 174 -6.97 -21.89 -17.25
N PRO A 175 -7.41 -21.25 -16.15
CA PRO A 175 -8.82 -20.95 -15.92
C PRO A 175 -9.43 -20.02 -16.96
N LEU A 176 -8.66 -19.07 -17.51
CA LEU A 176 -9.14 -18.20 -18.60
C LEU A 176 -9.45 -19.00 -19.86
N MET A 177 -8.52 -19.87 -20.30
CA MET A 177 -8.71 -20.72 -21.47
C MET A 177 -9.91 -21.64 -21.32
N GLU A 178 -10.12 -22.19 -20.12
CA GLU A 178 -11.30 -23.02 -19.83
C GLU A 178 -12.60 -22.24 -20.03
N LEU A 179 -12.68 -21.01 -19.52
CA LEU A 179 -13.85 -20.14 -19.69
C LEU A 179 -14.11 -19.79 -21.16
N VAL A 180 -13.05 -19.43 -21.88
CA VAL A 180 -13.12 -19.10 -23.32
C VAL A 180 -13.60 -20.31 -24.14
N GLN A 181 -13.07 -21.51 -23.88
CA GLN A 181 -13.52 -22.74 -24.54
C GLN A 181 -14.99 -23.07 -24.25
N ARG A 182 -15.50 -22.67 -23.10
CA ARG A 182 -16.92 -22.80 -22.74
C ARG A 182 -17.80 -21.72 -23.38
N GLY A 183 -17.25 -20.82 -24.21
CA GLY A 183 -17.97 -19.84 -25.03
C GLY A 183 -18.54 -18.70 -24.19
N VAL A 184 -17.70 -17.96 -23.46
CA VAL A 184 -18.08 -16.73 -22.77
C VAL A 184 -18.04 -15.53 -23.72
N ASP A 185 -18.95 -14.56 -23.52
CA ASP A 185 -19.00 -13.29 -24.25
C ASP A 185 -18.19 -12.20 -23.54
N ALA A 186 -18.01 -12.34 -22.23
CA ALA A 186 -17.28 -11.42 -21.40
C ALA A 186 -16.57 -12.13 -20.24
N LEU A 187 -15.52 -11.49 -19.75
CA LEU A 187 -14.83 -11.85 -18.52
C LEU A 187 -15.02 -10.73 -17.48
N VAL A 188 -15.35 -11.11 -16.26
CA VAL A 188 -15.35 -10.25 -15.08
C VAL A 188 -14.17 -10.67 -14.22
N HIS A 189 -13.26 -9.74 -13.97
CA HIS A 189 -12.10 -9.89 -13.11
C HIS A 189 -12.33 -9.09 -11.82
N MET A 190 -12.42 -9.79 -10.70
CA MET A 190 -12.58 -9.22 -9.37
C MET A 190 -11.21 -9.19 -8.70
N ALA A 191 -10.59 -8.02 -8.60
CA ALA A 191 -9.21 -7.85 -8.16
C ALA A 191 -9.12 -7.09 -6.82
N ALA A 192 -8.06 -7.39 -6.10
CA ALA A 192 -7.50 -6.59 -5.03
C ALA A 192 -5.97 -6.56 -5.23
N ALA A 193 -5.55 -6.02 -6.38
CA ALA A 193 -4.16 -5.89 -6.76
C ALA A 193 -3.54 -4.68 -6.05
N PRO A 194 -2.51 -4.88 -5.20
CA PRO A 194 -1.85 -3.78 -4.52
C PRO A 194 -1.09 -2.91 -5.50
N PHE A 195 -1.05 -1.62 -5.17
CA PHE A 195 -0.29 -0.64 -5.92
C PHE A 195 1.22 -0.90 -5.78
N SER A 196 1.92 -0.85 -6.89
CA SER A 196 3.34 -0.55 -6.96
C SER A 196 3.59 0.31 -8.19
N VAL A 197 4.59 1.16 -8.13
CA VAL A 197 4.92 2.06 -9.27
C VAL A 197 5.19 1.24 -10.53
N GLY A 198 4.54 1.62 -11.64
CA GLY A 198 4.65 0.95 -12.94
C GLY A 198 3.82 -0.34 -13.08
N ALA A 199 3.18 -0.84 -12.04
CA ALA A 199 2.35 -2.05 -12.14
C ALA A 199 1.08 -1.82 -12.96
N GLN A 200 0.48 -0.63 -12.86
CA GLN A 200 -0.77 -0.29 -13.54
C GLN A 200 -0.68 -0.45 -15.07
N GLU A 201 0.39 0.00 -15.67
CA GLU A 201 0.60 -0.15 -17.12
C GLU A 201 0.73 -1.61 -17.52
N THR A 202 1.41 -2.40 -16.69
CA THR A 202 1.56 -3.85 -16.92
C THR A 202 0.21 -4.57 -16.85
N ASP A 203 -0.62 -4.26 -15.85
CA ASP A 203 -1.95 -4.84 -15.70
C ASP A 203 -2.89 -4.41 -16.84
N GLU A 204 -2.84 -3.15 -17.26
CA GLU A 204 -3.61 -2.66 -18.41
C GLU A 204 -3.23 -3.39 -19.69
N HIS A 205 -1.94 -3.55 -19.96
CA HIS A 205 -1.46 -4.30 -21.13
C HIS A 205 -1.88 -5.77 -21.08
N LEU A 206 -1.77 -6.43 -19.92
CA LEU A 206 -2.18 -7.81 -19.75
C LEU A 206 -3.67 -8.00 -20.04
N LEU A 207 -4.53 -7.19 -19.42
CA LEU A 207 -5.99 -7.31 -19.56
C LEU A 207 -6.47 -6.93 -20.97
N SER A 208 -5.84 -5.92 -21.60
CA SER A 208 -6.05 -5.57 -23.00
C SER A 208 -5.69 -6.75 -23.92
N HIS A 209 -4.53 -7.38 -23.68
CA HIS A 209 -4.09 -8.55 -24.45
C HIS A 209 -5.07 -9.73 -24.33
N VAL A 210 -5.53 -10.02 -23.10
CA VAL A 210 -6.53 -11.08 -22.86
C VAL A 210 -7.83 -10.80 -23.62
N ALA A 211 -8.34 -9.58 -23.56
CA ALA A 211 -9.56 -9.18 -24.28
C ALA A 211 -9.41 -9.36 -25.80
N ALA A 212 -8.31 -8.84 -26.37
CA ALA A 212 -8.04 -8.92 -27.81
C ALA A 212 -7.80 -10.35 -28.29
N ARG A 213 -7.01 -11.13 -27.55
CA ARG A 213 -6.63 -12.51 -27.92
C ARG A 213 -7.84 -13.44 -27.97
N HIS A 214 -8.75 -13.28 -27.02
CA HIS A 214 -9.90 -14.16 -26.87
C HIS A 214 -11.20 -13.59 -27.45
N HIS A 215 -11.15 -12.38 -28.01
CA HIS A 215 -12.30 -11.67 -28.58
C HIS A 215 -13.48 -11.55 -27.60
N VAL A 216 -13.20 -11.23 -26.35
CA VAL A 216 -14.19 -11.07 -25.28
C VAL A 216 -14.11 -9.67 -24.65
N HIS A 217 -15.23 -9.17 -24.14
CA HIS A 217 -15.17 -7.99 -23.27
C HIS A 217 -14.46 -8.32 -21.95
N MET A 218 -13.65 -7.39 -21.43
CA MET A 218 -13.01 -7.54 -20.12
C MET A 218 -13.48 -6.42 -19.19
N PHE A 219 -14.02 -6.81 -18.05
CA PHE A 219 -14.46 -5.93 -16.95
C PHE A 219 -13.62 -6.23 -15.72
N SER A 220 -12.65 -5.40 -15.41
CA SER A 220 -11.78 -5.56 -14.25
C SER A 220 -12.13 -4.54 -13.19
N VAL A 221 -12.61 -4.97 -12.03
CA VAL A 221 -12.79 -4.12 -10.87
C VAL A 221 -11.64 -4.33 -9.90
N ASN A 222 -10.98 -3.23 -9.51
CA ASN A 222 -9.93 -3.27 -8.50
C ASN A 222 -10.36 -2.54 -7.23
N MET A 223 -9.83 -2.98 -6.11
CA MET A 223 -10.01 -2.31 -4.83
C MET A 223 -9.31 -0.94 -4.80
N VAL A 224 -9.79 -0.03 -3.97
CA VAL A 224 -9.12 1.23 -3.62
C VAL A 224 -8.98 1.34 -2.10
N GLY A 225 -7.93 2.01 -1.63
CA GLY A 225 -7.72 2.31 -0.20
C GLY A 225 -6.40 1.78 0.35
N GLY A 226 -6.08 2.15 1.58
CA GLY A 226 -4.94 1.64 2.35
C GLY A 226 -5.40 0.56 3.34
N ASN A 227 -4.70 -0.57 3.40
CA ASN A 227 -4.87 -1.60 4.43
C ASN A 227 -3.49 -2.09 4.85
N ASP A 228 -3.16 -1.92 6.13
CA ASP A 228 -1.81 -2.13 6.65
C ASP A 228 -0.75 -1.40 5.81
N SER A 229 0.25 -2.11 5.34
CA SER A 229 1.30 -1.59 4.46
C SER A 229 0.88 -1.39 3.01
N ARG A 230 -0.24 -1.99 2.57
CA ARG A 230 -0.63 -2.02 1.16
C ARG A 230 -1.57 -0.88 0.83
N VAL A 231 -1.31 -0.27 -0.32
CA VAL A 231 -2.20 0.70 -0.94
C VAL A 231 -2.79 0.07 -2.20
N TYR A 232 -4.07 0.31 -2.44
CA TYR A 232 -4.79 -0.14 -3.63
C TYR A 232 -5.24 1.12 -4.37
N ASN A 233 -4.87 1.23 -5.64
CA ASN A 233 -5.06 2.46 -6.41
C ASN A 233 -6.39 2.55 -7.15
N GLY A 234 -7.22 1.52 -7.10
CA GLY A 234 -8.44 1.45 -7.90
C GLY A 234 -8.14 1.29 -9.38
N GLN A 235 -8.47 2.32 -10.20
CA GLN A 235 -8.28 2.32 -11.66
C GLN A 235 -8.88 1.08 -12.33
N SER A 236 -10.09 0.71 -11.95
CA SER A 236 -10.85 -0.35 -12.59
C SER A 236 -10.95 -0.14 -14.09
N LEU A 237 -10.86 -1.20 -14.90
CA LEU A 237 -10.69 -1.14 -16.35
C LEU A 237 -11.79 -1.86 -17.10
N VAL A 238 -12.16 -1.35 -18.27
CA VAL A 238 -13.07 -2.04 -19.20
C VAL A 238 -12.49 -2.00 -20.60
N PHE A 239 -12.40 -3.17 -21.23
CA PHE A 239 -11.93 -3.32 -22.61
C PHE A 239 -13.00 -3.96 -23.50
N ASP A 240 -12.99 -3.58 -24.77
CA ASP A 240 -13.77 -4.24 -25.80
C ASP A 240 -13.07 -5.51 -26.32
N PRO A 241 -13.74 -6.33 -27.18
CA PRO A 241 -13.14 -7.54 -27.73
C PRO A 241 -11.94 -7.31 -28.66
N THR A 242 -11.59 -6.08 -28.96
CA THR A 242 -10.37 -5.73 -29.73
C THR A 242 -9.20 -5.35 -28.82
N GLY A 243 -9.42 -5.31 -27.50
CA GLY A 243 -8.46 -4.83 -26.51
C GLY A 243 -8.42 -3.32 -26.36
N GLN A 244 -9.36 -2.59 -27.00
CA GLN A 244 -9.45 -1.14 -26.83
C GLN A 244 -10.00 -0.81 -25.44
N LEU A 245 -9.32 0.09 -24.72
CA LEU A 245 -9.79 0.61 -23.44
C LEU A 245 -11.05 1.46 -23.65
N LEU A 246 -12.16 1.03 -23.04
CA LEU A 246 -13.44 1.74 -23.07
C LEU A 246 -13.61 2.68 -21.88
N ALA A 247 -13.15 2.26 -20.70
CA ALA A 247 -13.30 3.04 -19.48
C ALA A 247 -12.19 2.72 -18.47
N ARG A 248 -11.77 3.74 -17.71
CA ARG A 248 -10.89 3.63 -16.53
C ARG A 248 -11.54 4.36 -15.35
N GLY A 249 -11.56 3.72 -14.19
CA GLY A 249 -12.00 4.30 -12.93
C GLY A 249 -10.98 5.31 -12.38
N LYS A 250 -11.40 6.09 -11.41
CA LYS A 250 -10.52 7.06 -10.74
C LYS A 250 -9.33 6.40 -10.06
N ALA A 251 -8.19 7.05 -10.14
CA ALA A 251 -7.02 6.64 -9.35
C ALA A 251 -7.16 7.13 -7.91
N PHE A 252 -6.83 6.25 -6.95
CA PHE A 252 -6.78 6.54 -5.51
C PHE A 252 -8.07 7.10 -4.90
N ALA A 253 -9.22 6.80 -5.51
CA ALA A 253 -10.53 7.24 -5.03
C ALA A 253 -11.61 6.19 -5.32
N GLU A 254 -12.64 6.16 -4.49
CA GLU A 254 -13.83 5.35 -4.77
C GLU A 254 -14.51 5.81 -6.07
N ASP A 255 -15.03 4.87 -6.86
CA ASP A 255 -15.74 5.15 -8.09
C ASP A 255 -16.81 4.08 -8.39
N VAL A 256 -17.79 4.46 -9.18
CA VAL A 256 -18.82 3.55 -9.73
C VAL A 256 -18.79 3.70 -11.24
N LEU A 257 -18.24 2.69 -11.92
CA LEU A 257 -18.06 2.71 -13.36
C LEU A 257 -19.18 1.93 -14.03
N VAL A 258 -20.19 2.61 -14.56
CA VAL A 258 -21.34 1.97 -15.23
C VAL A 258 -21.12 1.94 -16.74
N VAL A 259 -21.06 0.75 -17.31
CA VAL A 259 -20.80 0.53 -18.74
C VAL A 259 -21.95 -0.20 -19.40
N ASP A 260 -22.45 0.31 -20.55
CA ASP A 260 -23.48 -0.34 -21.35
C ASP A 260 -22.85 -1.16 -22.47
N THR A 261 -22.97 -2.48 -22.37
CA THR A 261 -22.40 -3.42 -23.34
C THR A 261 -23.10 -3.41 -24.70
N ALA A 262 -24.32 -2.90 -24.81
CA ALA A 262 -25.09 -2.86 -26.06
C ALA A 262 -24.67 -1.69 -26.97
N ARG A 263 -23.99 -0.71 -26.43
CA ARG A 263 -23.53 0.47 -27.18
C ARG A 263 -22.03 0.35 -27.48
N GLY A 264 -21.67 -0.45 -28.44
CA GLY A 264 -20.29 -0.70 -28.85
C GLY A 264 -19.46 0.52 -29.30
N GLN A 265 -19.96 1.74 -29.21
CA GLN A 265 -19.27 3.00 -29.55
C GLN A 265 -20.02 4.25 -29.02
N GLY A 266 -20.33 4.39 -27.76
CA GLY A 266 -20.91 5.66 -27.34
C GLY A 266 -21.38 5.71 -25.90
N ALA A 267 -20.91 6.71 -25.20
CA ALA A 267 -21.20 7.09 -23.81
C ALA A 267 -20.59 6.17 -22.74
N VAL A 268 -19.36 5.77 -22.93
CA VAL A 268 -18.51 5.35 -21.82
C VAL A 268 -17.83 6.62 -21.27
N LYS A 269 -17.75 6.73 -19.96
CA LYS A 269 -16.96 7.80 -19.31
C LYS A 269 -15.57 7.82 -19.94
N THR A 270 -15.13 8.99 -20.41
CA THR A 270 -13.76 9.12 -20.90
C THR A 270 -12.80 8.49 -19.91
N PRO A 271 -11.89 7.60 -20.33
CA PRO A 271 -10.95 6.97 -19.41
C PRO A 271 -10.24 8.04 -18.58
N GLU A 272 -10.20 7.86 -17.26
CA GLU A 272 -9.40 8.74 -16.40
C GLU A 272 -7.94 8.65 -16.85
N PRO A 273 -7.21 9.77 -16.94
CA PRO A 273 -5.81 9.73 -17.33
C PRO A 273 -4.96 9.00 -16.30
N LEU A 274 -3.87 8.40 -16.75
CA LEU A 274 -2.81 7.97 -15.84
C LEU A 274 -2.13 9.19 -15.22
N ALA A 275 -1.41 9.01 -14.12
CA ALA A 275 -0.57 10.05 -13.54
C ALA A 275 0.40 10.62 -14.59
N ALA A 276 0.65 11.90 -14.52
CA ALA A 276 1.56 12.56 -15.46
C ALA A 276 3.03 12.17 -15.26
N CYS A 277 3.36 11.75 -14.04
CA CYS A 277 4.70 11.29 -13.65
C CYS A 277 4.61 10.38 -12.41
N VAL A 278 5.71 9.70 -12.13
CA VAL A 278 5.83 8.74 -11.02
C VAL A 278 5.67 9.42 -9.65
N GLU A 279 6.11 10.66 -9.51
CA GLU A 279 6.02 11.42 -8.26
C GLU A 279 4.55 11.70 -7.88
N GLU A 280 3.68 11.89 -8.86
CA GLU A 280 2.24 12.04 -8.63
C GLU A 280 1.63 10.76 -8.07
N ASP A 281 2.01 9.60 -8.60
CA ASP A 281 1.55 8.30 -8.10
C ASP A 281 2.06 8.06 -6.67
N TYR A 282 3.34 8.30 -6.39
CA TYR A 282 3.88 8.23 -5.03
C TYR A 282 3.10 9.13 -4.08
N TRP A 283 2.92 10.40 -4.43
CA TRP A 283 2.19 11.36 -3.60
C TRP A 283 0.78 10.88 -3.27
N ARG A 284 0.01 10.50 -4.28
CA ARG A 284 -1.38 10.03 -4.11
C ARG A 284 -1.46 8.77 -3.27
N ALA A 285 -0.55 7.83 -3.48
CA ALA A 285 -0.48 6.59 -2.71
C ALA A 285 -0.12 6.85 -1.24
N LEU A 286 0.88 7.70 -0.96
CA LEU A 286 1.26 8.08 0.39
C LEU A 286 0.12 8.77 1.14
N VAL A 287 -0.58 9.70 0.49
CA VAL A 287 -1.73 10.41 1.07
C VAL A 287 -2.87 9.44 1.37
N LEU A 288 -3.25 8.58 0.41
CA LEU A 288 -4.31 7.60 0.62
C LEU A 288 -3.96 6.60 1.71
N GLY A 289 -2.76 6.01 1.66
CA GLY A 289 -2.27 5.04 2.63
C GLY A 289 -2.22 5.61 4.05
N THR A 290 -1.66 6.81 4.20
CA THR A 290 -1.57 7.49 5.51
C THR A 290 -2.97 7.80 6.07
N ARG A 291 -3.87 8.35 5.25
CA ARG A 291 -5.24 8.67 5.66
C ARG A 291 -5.98 7.43 6.14
N ASP A 292 -5.94 6.38 5.35
CA ASP A 292 -6.69 5.17 5.62
C ASP A 292 -6.09 4.40 6.81
N PHE A 293 -4.76 4.33 6.93
CA PHE A 293 -4.10 3.72 8.08
C PHE A 293 -4.54 4.39 9.40
N VAL A 294 -4.43 5.71 9.48
CA VAL A 294 -4.81 6.45 10.69
C VAL A 294 -6.29 6.25 11.03
N ARG A 295 -7.18 6.42 10.05
CA ARG A 295 -8.63 6.29 10.25
C ARG A 295 -9.07 4.86 10.60
N LYS A 296 -8.50 3.85 9.91
CA LYS A 296 -8.82 2.43 10.16
C LYS A 296 -8.29 1.93 11.51
N CYS A 297 -7.27 2.61 12.08
CA CYS A 297 -6.86 2.42 13.47
C CYS A 297 -7.82 3.09 14.50
N GLY A 298 -8.88 3.75 14.05
CA GLY A 298 -9.82 4.45 14.93
C GLY A 298 -9.28 5.75 15.51
N VAL A 299 -8.28 6.36 14.84
CA VAL A 299 -7.61 7.60 15.24
C VAL A 299 -7.77 8.64 14.14
N GLU A 300 -7.80 9.92 14.49
CA GLU A 300 -7.95 11.02 13.53
C GLU A 300 -6.71 11.91 13.43
N LYS A 301 -5.77 11.80 14.38
CA LYS A 301 -4.65 12.72 14.55
C LYS A 301 -3.32 12.07 14.29
N GLY A 302 -2.41 12.85 13.68
CA GLY A 302 -1.00 12.49 13.47
C GLY A 302 -0.04 13.45 14.19
N ILE A 303 1.07 12.90 14.67
CA ILE A 303 2.19 13.68 15.22
C ILE A 303 3.44 13.37 14.40
N VAL A 304 4.16 14.43 14.01
CA VAL A 304 5.40 14.34 13.22
C VAL A 304 6.52 15.09 13.94
N ALA A 305 7.68 14.45 14.11
CA ALA A 305 8.90 15.16 14.53
C ALA A 305 9.45 15.96 13.33
N ILE A 306 9.51 17.28 13.46
CA ILE A 306 10.00 18.17 12.39
C ILE A 306 11.45 18.55 12.70
N SER A 307 12.37 18.02 11.89
CA SER A 307 13.81 18.25 12.06
C SER A 307 14.35 19.44 11.24
N GLY A 308 13.57 19.96 10.29
CA GLY A 308 14.05 20.89 9.26
C GLY A 308 14.79 20.18 8.12
N GLY A 309 14.71 18.85 8.02
CA GLY A 309 15.20 18.03 6.92
C GLY A 309 14.06 17.58 5.98
N MET A 310 14.46 17.10 4.78
CA MET A 310 13.53 16.78 3.69
C MET A 310 12.53 15.68 4.05
N ASP A 311 12.97 14.62 4.75
CA ASP A 311 12.11 13.48 5.11
C ASP A 311 10.94 13.93 5.99
N SER A 312 11.24 14.66 7.06
CA SER A 312 10.22 15.20 7.96
C SER A 312 9.30 16.22 7.26
N ALA A 313 9.83 16.98 6.32
CA ALA A 313 9.06 17.95 5.54
C ALA A 313 8.06 17.25 4.61
N LEU A 314 8.48 16.19 3.91
CA LEU A 314 7.61 15.40 3.05
C LEU A 314 6.54 14.69 3.87
N VAL A 315 6.90 14.00 4.96
CA VAL A 315 5.94 13.29 5.83
C VAL A 315 4.91 14.26 6.41
N CYS A 316 5.35 15.45 6.84
CA CYS A 316 4.45 16.48 7.38
C CYS A 316 3.45 16.95 6.31
N SER A 317 3.93 17.19 5.08
CA SER A 317 3.10 17.60 3.94
C SER A 317 2.07 16.53 3.57
N VAL A 318 2.50 15.25 3.51
CA VAL A 318 1.61 14.10 3.29
C VAL A 318 0.56 13.99 4.40
N ALA A 319 0.97 14.13 5.66
CA ALA A 319 0.06 14.06 6.81
C ALA A 319 -1.01 15.15 6.76
N VAL A 320 -0.65 16.38 6.39
CA VAL A 320 -1.59 17.50 6.25
C VAL A 320 -2.59 17.24 5.12
N GLU A 321 -2.14 16.76 3.98
CA GLU A 321 -3.05 16.41 2.86
C GLU A 321 -3.97 15.24 3.23
N ALA A 322 -3.47 14.26 3.98
CA ALA A 322 -4.22 13.07 4.37
C ALA A 322 -5.25 13.33 5.48
N LEU A 323 -4.91 14.13 6.48
CA LEU A 323 -5.67 14.27 7.72
C LEU A 323 -6.29 15.68 7.92
N GLY A 324 -5.78 16.67 7.20
CA GLY A 324 -6.08 18.09 7.42
C GLY A 324 -5.16 18.72 8.48
N ALA A 325 -4.78 19.99 8.27
CA ALA A 325 -3.80 20.71 9.11
C ALA A 325 -4.18 20.72 10.61
N GLN A 326 -5.47 20.81 10.93
CA GLN A 326 -5.99 20.81 12.30
C GLN A 326 -5.78 19.49 13.05
N ASN A 327 -5.51 18.40 12.34
CA ASN A 327 -5.29 17.06 12.88
C ASN A 327 -3.80 16.66 12.90
N VAL A 328 -2.90 17.56 12.50
CA VAL A 328 -1.46 17.30 12.48
C VAL A 328 -0.76 18.22 13.46
N THR A 329 0.08 17.64 14.32
CA THR A 329 0.93 18.40 15.24
C THR A 329 2.39 18.16 14.92
N GLY A 330 3.13 19.23 14.67
CA GLY A 330 4.57 19.21 14.50
C GLY A 330 5.30 19.33 15.84
N VAL A 331 6.31 18.51 16.08
CA VAL A 331 7.11 18.54 17.30
C VAL A 331 8.56 18.84 16.95
N LEU A 332 9.07 19.96 17.45
CA LEU A 332 10.48 20.34 17.34
C LEU A 332 11.23 19.90 18.60
N LEU A 333 12.29 19.15 18.44
CA LEU A 333 13.06 18.51 19.54
C LEU A 333 14.55 18.92 19.46
N PRO A 334 14.86 20.23 19.59
CA PRO A 334 16.22 20.70 19.42
C PRO A 334 17.17 20.18 20.49
N SER A 335 18.38 19.81 20.05
CA SER A 335 19.53 19.54 20.90
C SER A 335 20.49 20.74 20.87
N PRO A 336 21.55 20.77 21.70
CA PRO A 336 22.62 21.76 21.58
C PRO A 336 23.37 21.71 20.23
N HIS A 337 23.17 20.67 19.43
CA HIS A 337 23.80 20.46 18.13
C HIS A 337 22.89 20.84 16.95
N SER A 338 21.61 21.11 17.23
CA SER A 338 20.66 21.54 16.17
C SER A 338 21.01 22.91 15.64
N SER A 339 21.07 23.05 14.32
CA SER A 339 21.40 24.32 13.68
C SER A 339 20.22 25.30 13.72
N ASP A 340 20.52 26.61 13.82
CA ASP A 340 19.49 27.65 13.74
C ASP A 340 18.74 27.59 12.39
N GLY A 341 19.41 27.22 11.31
CA GLY A 341 18.79 27.01 9.99
C GLY A 341 17.73 25.93 10.02
N SER A 342 18.00 24.77 10.65
CA SER A 342 17.02 23.68 10.76
C SER A 342 15.79 24.08 11.56
N LEU A 343 15.95 24.87 12.61
CA LEU A 343 14.82 25.37 13.41
C LEU A 343 13.98 26.38 12.61
N THR A 344 14.64 27.25 11.87
CA THR A 344 13.97 28.24 11.00
C THR A 344 13.20 27.54 9.89
N ASP A 345 13.82 26.59 9.21
CA ASP A 345 13.21 25.82 8.13
C ASP A 345 11.99 25.02 8.60
N ALA A 346 12.11 24.38 9.79
CA ALA A 346 11.01 23.66 10.41
C ALA A 346 9.83 24.59 10.79
N ALA A 347 10.11 25.77 11.32
CA ALA A 347 9.09 26.77 11.64
C ALA A 347 8.40 27.31 10.39
N LYS A 348 9.16 27.63 9.33
CA LYS A 348 8.64 28.10 8.05
C LYS A 348 7.75 27.03 7.38
N LEU A 349 8.18 25.76 7.39
CA LEU A 349 7.37 24.64 6.90
C LEU A 349 6.04 24.54 7.66
N ALA A 350 6.08 24.60 8.98
CA ALA A 350 4.89 24.49 9.83
C ALA A 350 3.90 25.64 9.59
N GLU A 351 4.40 26.86 9.38
CA GLU A 351 3.61 28.04 9.02
C GLU A 351 2.96 27.83 7.63
N ASN A 352 3.74 27.42 6.62
CA ASN A 352 3.25 27.17 5.26
C ASN A 352 2.15 26.08 5.24
N LEU A 353 2.27 25.05 6.08
CA LEU A 353 1.29 23.96 6.21
C LEU A 353 0.11 24.32 7.12
N GLY A 354 0.17 25.41 7.88
CA GLY A 354 -0.87 25.85 8.80
C GLY A 354 -1.08 24.90 10.00
N ILE A 355 -0.04 24.21 10.45
CA ILE A 355 -0.12 23.23 11.56
C ILE A 355 0.30 23.83 12.90
N THR A 356 -0.23 23.26 13.98
CA THR A 356 0.22 23.58 15.34
C THR A 356 1.58 22.92 15.62
N THR A 357 2.49 23.66 16.24
CA THR A 357 3.79 23.14 16.65
C THR A 357 4.02 23.27 18.17
N VAL A 358 4.86 22.39 18.69
CA VAL A 358 5.40 22.47 20.05
C VAL A 358 6.91 22.24 20.00
N THR A 359 7.66 23.07 20.75
CA THR A 359 9.13 22.94 20.85
C THR A 359 9.50 22.42 22.22
N LEU A 360 10.21 21.31 22.26
CA LEU A 360 10.68 20.64 23.49
C LEU A 360 12.20 20.44 23.41
N PRO A 361 13.01 21.36 23.96
CA PRO A 361 14.47 21.22 23.97
C PRO A 361 14.90 20.00 24.77
N ILE A 362 15.79 19.17 24.21
CA ILE A 362 16.24 17.91 24.84
C ILE A 362 17.51 18.05 25.69
N GLY A 363 18.20 19.19 25.67
CA GLY A 363 19.46 19.40 26.37
C GLY A 363 19.44 19.00 27.85
N PRO A 364 18.50 19.48 28.67
CA PRO A 364 18.42 19.09 30.09
C PRO A 364 18.24 17.58 30.30
N LEU A 365 17.54 16.91 29.40
CA LEU A 365 17.37 15.45 29.46
C LEU A 365 18.65 14.72 29.07
N MET A 366 19.41 15.23 28.11
CA MET A 366 20.73 14.68 27.76
C MET A 366 21.67 14.69 28.99
N ASP A 367 21.72 15.80 29.76
CA ASP A 367 22.54 15.92 30.97
C ASP A 367 22.10 14.94 32.06
N ALA A 368 20.79 14.79 32.24
CA ALA A 368 20.23 13.82 33.18
C ALA A 368 20.57 12.37 32.80
N PHE A 369 20.42 12.00 31.49
CA PHE A 369 20.81 10.68 30.99
C PHE A 369 22.30 10.43 31.11
N ALA A 370 23.16 11.41 30.80
CA ALA A 370 24.62 11.30 30.98
C ALA A 370 24.97 11.00 32.41
N THR A 371 24.35 11.71 33.35
CA THR A 371 24.55 11.49 34.82
C THR A 371 24.09 10.10 35.25
N ALA A 372 22.92 9.68 34.81
CA ALA A 372 22.33 8.39 35.18
C ALA A 372 23.08 7.19 34.58
N LEU A 373 23.58 7.32 33.35
CA LEU A 373 24.30 6.25 32.67
C LEU A 373 25.75 6.10 33.10
N LYS A 374 26.36 7.15 33.68
CA LYS A 374 27.78 7.16 34.03
C LYS A 374 28.25 5.92 34.82
N PRO A 375 27.58 5.48 35.90
CA PRO A 375 28.05 4.31 36.64
C PRO A 375 28.08 3.01 35.82
N GLY A 376 27.18 2.90 34.85
CA GLY A 376 27.15 1.75 33.93
C GLY A 376 28.20 1.85 32.81
N LEU A 377 28.37 3.04 32.25
CA LEU A 377 29.35 3.28 31.19
C LEU A 377 30.80 3.11 31.69
N ASP A 378 31.07 3.49 32.92
CA ASP A 378 32.39 3.33 33.57
C ASP A 378 32.84 1.84 33.65
N LEU A 379 31.94 0.86 33.37
CA LEU A 379 32.26 -0.56 33.29
C LEU A 379 32.85 -0.98 31.93
N PHE A 380 32.74 -0.14 30.92
CA PHE A 380 33.12 -0.46 29.55
C PHE A 380 34.15 0.56 29.03
N GLU A 381 35.09 0.08 28.24
CA GLU A 381 36.02 0.97 27.57
C GLU A 381 35.35 1.72 26.42
N GLU A 382 35.56 3.04 26.37
CA GLU A 382 35.14 3.85 25.25
C GLU A 382 35.91 3.47 23.98
N LYS A 383 35.20 3.24 22.89
CA LYS A 383 35.80 2.85 21.61
C LYS A 383 35.76 4.00 20.61
N PRO A 384 36.72 4.08 19.68
CA PRO A 384 36.63 5.01 18.56
C PRO A 384 35.32 4.78 17.78
N GLY A 385 34.57 5.85 17.53
CA GLY A 385 33.28 5.78 16.85
C GLY A 385 32.11 5.35 17.77
N ASP A 386 32.24 5.51 19.06
CA ASP A 386 31.14 5.30 20.02
C ASP A 386 29.98 6.26 19.71
N VAL A 387 28.81 5.68 19.44
CA VAL A 387 27.57 6.39 19.12
C VAL A 387 26.59 6.45 20.29
N THR A 388 27.04 6.12 21.51
CA THR A 388 26.17 6.00 22.69
C THR A 388 25.35 7.25 22.92
N PHE A 389 25.99 8.42 22.98
CA PHE A 389 25.31 9.68 23.25
C PHE A 389 24.55 10.24 22.03
N GLU A 390 24.96 9.93 20.81
CA GLU A 390 24.16 10.19 19.60
C GLU A 390 22.84 9.40 19.69
N ASN A 391 22.88 8.12 20.00
CA ASN A 391 21.72 7.27 20.14
C ASN A 391 20.83 7.64 21.35
N VAL A 392 21.41 8.13 22.44
CA VAL A 392 20.65 8.65 23.60
C VAL A 392 19.78 9.85 23.18
N GLN A 393 20.31 10.77 22.36
CA GLN A 393 19.52 11.90 21.86
C GLN A 393 18.30 11.43 21.07
N ALA A 394 18.49 10.49 20.14
CA ALA A 394 17.40 9.94 19.35
C ALA A 394 16.33 9.26 20.23
N ARG A 395 16.75 8.49 21.25
CA ARG A 395 15.82 7.82 22.19
C ARG A 395 15.07 8.79 23.09
N ILE A 396 15.71 9.88 23.54
CA ILE A 396 15.02 10.96 24.26
C ILE A 396 13.91 11.54 23.37
N ARG A 397 14.19 11.86 22.12
CA ARG A 397 13.20 12.34 21.15
C ARG A 397 12.06 11.34 20.96
N GLY A 398 12.38 10.06 20.78
CA GLY A 398 11.40 8.99 20.67
C GLY A 398 10.47 8.89 21.87
N THR A 399 11.02 8.99 23.09
CA THR A 399 10.22 8.97 24.34
C THR A 399 9.29 10.17 24.42
N LEU A 400 9.75 11.37 24.10
CA LEU A 400 8.94 12.59 24.16
C LEU A 400 7.78 12.56 23.17
N ILE A 401 8.06 12.21 21.90
CA ILE A 401 7.02 12.23 20.85
C ILE A 401 5.95 11.16 21.09
N THR A 402 6.33 9.96 21.54
CA THR A 402 5.37 8.89 21.85
C THR A 402 4.53 9.22 23.09
N SER A 403 5.10 9.93 24.08
CA SER A 403 4.35 10.42 25.25
C SER A 403 3.30 11.47 24.87
N LEU A 404 3.63 12.38 23.95
CA LEU A 404 2.66 13.34 23.40
C LEU A 404 1.56 12.64 22.62
N ALA A 405 1.90 11.63 21.81
CA ALA A 405 0.94 10.85 21.03
C ALA A 405 -0.09 10.16 21.93
N ASN A 406 0.35 9.56 23.03
CA ASN A 406 -0.55 8.96 24.03
C ASN A 406 -1.53 9.99 24.60
N ARG A 407 -1.04 11.19 24.94
CA ARG A 407 -1.88 12.26 25.51
C ARG A 407 -2.88 12.81 24.52
N ALA A 408 -2.46 12.91 23.24
CA ALA A 408 -3.26 13.49 22.16
C ALA A 408 -4.26 12.50 21.54
N ASN A 409 -4.20 11.21 21.86
CA ASN A 409 -4.83 10.12 21.13
C ASN A 409 -4.50 10.22 19.62
N ALA A 410 -3.20 10.22 19.31
CA ALA A 410 -2.66 10.42 17.98
C ALA A 410 -1.67 9.31 17.62
N LEU A 411 -1.42 9.08 16.34
CA LEU A 411 -0.34 8.21 15.89
C LEU A 411 0.91 9.02 15.57
N VAL A 412 2.07 8.50 15.96
CA VAL A 412 3.37 9.03 15.51
C VAL A 412 3.61 8.55 14.09
N LEU A 413 3.78 9.48 13.16
CA LEU A 413 4.16 9.22 11.78
C LEU A 413 5.68 9.30 11.68
N ASN A 414 6.30 8.17 11.39
CA ASN A 414 7.74 8.03 11.29
C ASN A 414 8.26 8.64 9.98
N THR A 415 9.45 9.21 10.02
CA THR A 415 10.08 9.94 8.91
C THR A 415 11.27 9.23 8.30
N GLY A 416 11.57 8.00 8.71
CA GLY A 416 12.63 7.17 8.13
C GLY A 416 12.33 6.79 6.68
N ASN A 417 13.34 6.81 5.81
CA ASN A 417 13.24 6.44 4.41
C ASN A 417 13.92 5.10 4.12
N LYS A 418 13.72 4.56 2.91
CA LYS A 418 14.24 3.25 2.50
C LYS A 418 15.77 3.18 2.51
N SER A 419 16.46 4.23 2.08
CA SER A 419 17.92 4.27 2.03
C SER A 419 18.54 4.21 3.43
N GLU A 420 17.98 4.95 4.37
CA GLU A 420 18.38 4.91 5.78
C GLU A 420 18.12 3.53 6.41
N GLY A 421 16.92 2.97 6.23
CA GLY A 421 16.56 1.63 6.70
C GLY A 421 17.44 0.53 6.08
N ALA A 422 17.79 0.65 4.78
CA ALA A 422 18.69 -0.26 4.10
C ALA A 422 20.09 -0.29 4.73
N MET A 423 20.62 0.89 5.02
CA MET A 423 21.97 1.04 5.59
C MET A 423 22.01 0.88 7.11
N GLY A 424 20.84 0.74 7.77
CA GLY A 424 20.73 0.74 9.22
C GLY A 424 21.13 2.08 9.85
N TYR A 425 21.03 3.16 9.08
CA TYR A 425 21.30 4.53 9.54
C TYR A 425 20.12 5.09 10.31
N CYS A 426 19.76 4.38 11.36
CA CYS A 426 18.67 4.69 12.28
C CYS A 426 19.00 4.19 13.69
N THR A 427 18.34 4.76 14.68
CA THR A 427 18.47 4.37 16.08
C THR A 427 17.21 3.66 16.57
N LEU A 428 17.35 2.38 16.92
CA LEU A 428 16.24 1.62 17.52
C LEU A 428 15.70 2.33 18.77
N TYR A 429 14.37 2.43 18.84
CA TYR A 429 13.64 3.11 19.93
C TYR A 429 13.89 4.63 19.98
N GLY A 430 14.53 5.18 18.95
CA GLY A 430 14.81 6.60 18.79
C GLY A 430 14.03 7.19 17.62
N ASP A 431 14.73 7.46 16.52
CA ASP A 431 14.15 7.95 15.26
C ASP A 431 13.36 6.88 14.52
N SER A 432 13.54 5.59 14.85
CA SER A 432 12.75 4.48 14.33
C SER A 432 11.40 4.26 15.06
N VAL A 433 10.97 5.13 15.99
CA VAL A 433 9.65 5.00 16.63
C VAL A 433 8.53 5.50 15.72
N GLY A 434 7.35 4.93 15.87
CA GLY A 434 6.15 5.36 15.17
C GLY A 434 5.14 4.24 14.99
N ALA A 435 3.99 4.59 14.46
CA ALA A 435 2.95 3.63 14.08
C ALA A 435 3.03 3.29 12.58
N LEU A 436 3.45 4.26 11.76
CA LEU A 436 3.57 4.14 10.31
C LEU A 436 4.82 4.87 9.82
N ALA A 437 5.68 4.18 9.09
CA ALA A 437 6.78 4.77 8.32
C ALA A 437 6.24 5.20 6.95
N VAL A 438 5.80 6.46 6.87
CA VAL A 438 5.08 6.99 5.71
C VAL A 438 5.89 6.85 4.42
N ILE A 439 7.20 7.16 4.49
CA ILE A 439 8.13 7.14 3.35
C ILE A 439 9.15 5.99 3.44
N GLY A 440 8.87 4.97 4.27
CA GLY A 440 9.81 3.87 4.54
C GLY A 440 10.14 2.99 3.32
N ASP A 441 9.40 3.11 2.22
CA ASP A 441 9.67 2.42 0.96
C ASP A 441 10.08 3.38 -0.19
N LEU A 442 10.37 4.65 0.12
CA LEU A 442 10.97 5.59 -0.82
C LEU A 442 12.47 5.75 -0.53
N THR A 443 13.30 5.69 -1.57
CA THR A 443 14.72 6.05 -1.45
C THR A 443 14.87 7.56 -1.21
N LYS A 444 16.03 7.97 -0.72
CA LYS A 444 16.30 9.40 -0.44
C LYS A 444 16.12 10.28 -1.68
N THR A 445 16.59 9.82 -2.81
CA THR A 445 16.44 10.54 -4.09
C THR A 445 14.97 10.66 -4.50
N GLN A 446 14.16 9.63 -4.30
CA GLN A 446 12.71 9.67 -4.53
C GLN A 446 12.00 10.63 -3.58
N VAL A 447 12.40 10.69 -2.30
CA VAL A 447 11.87 11.65 -1.32
C VAL A 447 12.06 13.10 -1.81
N TYR A 448 13.25 13.44 -2.30
CA TYR A 448 13.51 14.75 -2.88
C TYR A 448 12.70 15.01 -4.16
N ALA A 449 12.57 14.00 -5.03
CA ALA A 449 11.80 14.13 -6.27
C ALA A 449 10.33 14.42 -5.99
N VAL A 450 9.70 13.66 -5.08
CA VAL A 450 8.29 13.85 -4.68
C VAL A 450 8.09 15.22 -4.03
N GLY A 451 9.02 15.67 -3.18
CA GLY A 451 8.93 17.00 -2.56
C GLY A 451 9.00 18.14 -3.58
N ARG A 452 9.89 18.07 -4.58
CA ARG A 452 9.97 19.04 -5.67
C ARG A 452 8.69 19.04 -6.51
N TRP A 453 8.19 17.85 -6.85
CA TRP A 453 6.92 17.71 -7.56
C TRP A 453 5.78 18.35 -6.79
N TYR A 454 5.72 18.13 -5.47
CA TYR A 454 4.66 18.68 -4.61
C TYR A 454 4.64 20.22 -4.66
N ASN A 455 5.78 20.89 -4.47
CA ASN A 455 5.87 22.35 -4.59
C ASN A 455 5.44 22.84 -5.99
N ALA A 456 5.91 22.18 -7.04
CA ALA A 456 5.54 22.51 -8.42
C ALA A 456 4.04 22.32 -8.68
N HIS A 457 3.47 21.20 -8.20
CA HIS A 457 2.04 20.91 -8.33
C HIS A 457 1.16 21.91 -7.56
N ARG A 458 1.60 22.35 -6.38
CA ARG A 458 0.91 23.38 -5.58
C ARG A 458 1.09 24.79 -6.15
N GLY A 459 2.04 25.01 -7.03
CA GLY A 459 2.40 26.33 -7.55
C GLY A 459 2.89 27.27 -6.45
N ALA A 460 3.43 26.74 -5.35
CA ALA A 460 3.86 27.50 -4.17
C ALA A 460 5.01 26.78 -3.46
N GLU A 461 5.86 27.55 -2.80
CA GLU A 461 6.94 27.05 -1.94
C GLU A 461 6.36 26.59 -0.59
N ILE A 462 5.74 25.38 -0.56
CA ILE A 462 5.22 24.79 0.69
C ILE A 462 6.38 24.25 1.51
N ILE A 463 7.22 23.40 0.90
CA ILE A 463 8.49 22.96 1.48
C ILE A 463 9.52 24.00 1.14
N PRO A 464 10.15 24.67 2.14
CA PRO A 464 11.14 25.71 1.90
C PRO A 464 12.31 25.27 1.01
N ASP A 465 12.75 26.14 0.10
CA ASP A 465 13.84 25.84 -0.85
C ASP A 465 15.17 25.51 -0.13
N GLU A 466 15.40 26.10 1.04
CA GLU A 466 16.56 25.82 1.87
C GLU A 466 16.65 24.34 2.26
N ILE A 467 15.51 23.66 2.47
CA ILE A 467 15.45 22.22 2.79
C ILE A 467 15.95 21.36 1.61
N PHE A 468 15.73 21.78 0.37
CA PHE A 468 16.22 21.06 -0.82
C PHE A 468 17.71 21.22 -1.08
N THR A 469 18.30 22.29 -0.58
CA THR A 469 19.71 22.65 -0.86
C THR A 469 20.66 22.29 0.27
N LYS A 470 20.13 22.15 1.48
CA LYS A 470 20.89 21.75 2.66
C LYS A 470 21.38 20.30 2.54
N ALA A 471 22.66 20.07 2.87
CA ALA A 471 23.20 18.70 2.92
C ALA A 471 22.46 17.87 3.96
N PRO A 472 22.06 16.62 3.66
CA PRO A 472 21.43 15.72 4.62
C PRO A 472 22.32 15.49 5.86
N SER A 473 21.70 15.57 7.04
CA SER A 473 22.41 15.40 8.31
C SER A 473 21.44 14.99 9.43
N ALA A 474 21.86 14.07 10.28
CA ALA A 474 21.15 13.70 11.51
C ALA A 474 21.32 14.74 12.65
N GLU A 475 22.26 15.69 12.55
CA GLU A 475 22.55 16.73 13.55
C GLU A 475 22.71 16.22 15.00
N LEU A 476 23.32 15.05 15.17
CA LEU A 476 23.57 14.44 16.49
C LEU A 476 24.92 14.85 17.09
N ARG A 477 25.80 15.41 16.25
CA ARG A 477 27.12 15.96 16.62
C ARG A 477 27.44 17.21 15.77
N PRO A 478 28.36 18.08 16.23
CA PRO A 478 28.72 19.28 15.48
C PRO A 478 29.22 18.99 14.07
N GLY A 479 28.61 19.65 13.06
CA GLY A 479 29.03 19.58 11.66
C GLY A 479 28.84 18.24 10.96
N GLN A 480 28.06 17.34 11.53
CA GLN A 480 27.75 16.02 10.97
C GLN A 480 27.08 16.14 9.61
N LYS A 481 27.46 15.23 8.68
CA LYS A 481 26.77 14.99 7.42
C LYS A 481 26.56 13.50 7.21
N ASP A 482 25.49 13.12 6.52
CA ASP A 482 25.24 11.70 6.22
C ASP A 482 26.37 11.10 5.37
N SER A 483 26.97 11.91 4.49
CA SER A 483 28.16 11.51 3.70
C SER A 483 29.42 11.18 4.52
N ASP A 484 29.43 11.47 5.83
CA ASP A 484 30.51 11.00 6.71
C ASP A 484 30.44 9.47 6.95
N SER A 485 29.27 8.86 6.76
CA SER A 485 28.99 7.45 7.09
C SER A 485 28.39 6.65 5.91
N LEU A 486 27.82 7.32 4.93
CA LEU A 486 27.14 6.73 3.78
C LEU A 486 27.79 7.22 2.47
N LEU A 487 27.60 6.46 1.40
CA LEU A 487 27.83 6.98 0.05
C LEU A 487 26.86 8.15 -0.24
N PRO A 488 27.21 9.08 -1.14
CA PRO A 488 26.23 10.02 -1.66
C PRO A 488 24.97 9.29 -2.13
N TYR A 489 23.79 9.84 -1.82
CA TYR A 489 22.54 9.14 -2.12
C TYR A 489 22.31 8.92 -3.61
N GLU A 490 22.83 9.78 -4.47
CA GLU A 490 22.81 9.64 -5.93
C GLU A 490 23.56 8.38 -6.42
N ASP A 491 24.56 7.91 -5.65
CA ASP A 491 25.31 6.68 -5.93
C ASP A 491 24.72 5.49 -5.16
N LEU A 492 24.26 5.72 -3.92
CA LEU A 492 23.73 4.68 -3.04
C LEU A 492 22.41 4.09 -3.57
N ASP A 493 21.45 4.95 -3.91
CA ASP A 493 20.09 4.53 -4.23
C ASP A 493 20.01 3.64 -5.48
N PRO A 494 20.71 3.94 -6.60
CA PRO A 494 20.76 3.01 -7.74
C PRO A 494 21.36 1.65 -7.41
N ILE A 495 22.43 1.63 -6.58
CA ILE A 495 23.03 0.37 -6.13
C ILE A 495 22.03 -0.42 -5.27
N LEU A 496 21.32 0.25 -4.38
CA LEU A 496 20.33 -0.37 -3.52
C LEU A 496 19.17 -0.95 -4.34
N GLU A 497 18.60 -0.19 -5.26
CA GLU A 497 17.51 -0.64 -6.12
C GLU A 497 17.91 -1.87 -6.96
N ASP A 498 19.12 -1.87 -7.50
CA ASP A 498 19.67 -3.01 -8.24
C ASP A 498 19.89 -4.26 -7.36
N LEU A 499 20.40 -4.09 -6.14
CA LEU A 499 20.58 -5.19 -5.17
C LEU A 499 19.25 -5.79 -4.71
N LEU A 500 18.18 -5.03 -4.71
CA LEU A 500 16.84 -5.48 -4.32
C LEU A 500 16.11 -6.18 -5.48
N GLN A 501 16.52 -6.02 -6.74
CA GLN A 501 15.92 -6.74 -7.86
C GLN A 501 16.23 -8.24 -7.78
N PRO A 502 15.33 -9.14 -8.24
CA PRO A 502 15.64 -10.54 -8.41
C PRO A 502 16.83 -10.68 -9.38
N ALA A 503 17.91 -11.32 -8.93
CA ALA A 503 19.11 -11.48 -9.73
C ALA A 503 18.81 -12.26 -11.03
N GLU A 504 18.87 -11.61 -12.17
CA GLU A 504 19.32 -12.29 -13.40
C GLU A 504 20.80 -12.58 -13.18
N ALA A 505 21.23 -13.82 -13.46
CA ALA A 505 22.54 -14.33 -13.11
C ALA A 505 23.67 -13.29 -13.29
N GLU A 506 24.23 -12.81 -12.18
CA GLU A 506 25.32 -11.83 -12.20
C GLU A 506 26.52 -12.39 -12.95
N SER A 507 26.93 -11.74 -14.02
CA SER A 507 28.13 -12.06 -14.76
C SER A 507 29.26 -11.11 -14.34
N GLY A 508 29.95 -11.42 -13.25
CA GLY A 508 31.17 -10.71 -12.88
C GLY A 508 31.34 -10.37 -11.38
N PRO A 509 32.54 -9.93 -10.97
CA PRO A 509 32.80 -9.52 -9.60
C PRO A 509 32.08 -8.19 -9.28
N LEU A 510 31.47 -8.11 -8.08
CA LEU A 510 30.85 -6.89 -7.58
C LEU A 510 31.90 -5.78 -7.38
N SER A 511 31.53 -4.53 -7.67
CA SER A 511 32.36 -3.37 -7.31
C SER A 511 32.49 -3.23 -5.78
N ALA A 512 33.55 -2.55 -5.32
CA ALA A 512 33.78 -2.33 -3.89
C ALA A 512 32.58 -1.59 -3.23
N ALA A 513 32.03 -0.58 -3.90
CA ALA A 513 30.85 0.16 -3.44
C ALA A 513 29.62 -0.75 -3.30
N ARG A 514 29.37 -1.61 -4.30
CA ARG A 514 28.24 -2.56 -4.27
C ARG A 514 28.40 -3.60 -3.15
N MET A 515 29.61 -4.08 -2.90
CA MET A 515 29.89 -4.98 -1.77
C MET A 515 29.64 -4.30 -0.42
N GLU A 516 30.07 -3.05 -0.26
CA GLU A 516 29.85 -2.28 0.97
C GLU A 516 28.36 -2.07 1.24
N VAL A 517 27.59 -1.63 0.24
CA VAL A 517 26.13 -1.43 0.35
C VAL A 517 25.45 -2.75 0.69
N ARG A 518 25.79 -3.83 0.01
CA ARG A 518 25.23 -5.17 0.29
C ARG A 518 25.51 -5.60 1.73
N ASP A 519 26.75 -5.47 2.20
CA ASP A 519 27.12 -5.91 3.54
C ASP A 519 26.41 -5.09 4.63
N LYS A 520 26.24 -3.78 4.43
CA LYS A 520 25.43 -2.93 5.32
C LYS A 520 23.96 -3.33 5.29
N LEU A 521 23.41 -3.58 4.09
CA LEU A 521 22.02 -4.02 3.89
C LEU A 521 21.72 -5.30 4.70
N PHE A 522 22.58 -6.32 4.61
CA PHE A 522 22.39 -7.56 5.37
C PHE A 522 22.53 -7.34 6.88
N ARG A 523 23.54 -6.59 7.32
CA ARG A 523 23.76 -6.32 8.75
C ARG A 523 22.64 -5.50 9.40
N ALA A 524 21.92 -4.70 8.64
CA ALA A 524 20.86 -3.86 9.13
C ALA A 524 19.51 -4.60 9.33
N GLU A 525 19.39 -5.85 8.90
CA GLU A 525 18.12 -6.59 8.94
C GLU A 525 17.48 -6.61 10.34
N PHE A 526 18.25 -6.81 11.40
CA PHE A 526 17.73 -6.82 12.77
C PHE A 526 17.10 -5.48 13.20
N LYS A 527 17.55 -4.36 12.60
CA LYS A 527 16.95 -3.04 12.83
C LYS A 527 15.63 -2.91 12.06
N ARG A 528 15.62 -3.25 10.76
CA ARG A 528 14.41 -3.21 9.92
C ARG A 528 13.27 -4.04 10.48
N ARG A 529 13.55 -5.15 11.15
CA ARG A 529 12.51 -5.97 11.82
C ARG A 529 11.86 -5.30 13.03
N GLN A 530 12.38 -4.16 13.47
CA GLN A 530 11.88 -3.39 14.60
C GLN A 530 11.40 -1.99 14.19
N GLU A 531 11.43 -1.69 12.91
CA GLU A 531 10.88 -0.46 12.36
C GLU A 531 9.35 -0.52 12.28
N PRO A 532 8.67 0.66 12.26
CA PRO A 532 7.24 0.73 12.02
C PRO A 532 6.87 0.13 10.66
N LEU A 533 5.61 -0.25 10.52
CA LEU A 533 5.03 -0.63 9.24
C LEU A 533 5.27 0.46 8.19
N SER A 534 5.79 0.08 7.01
CA SER A 534 5.97 1.00 5.89
C SER A 534 4.82 0.89 4.89
N LEU A 535 4.46 1.98 4.24
CA LEU A 535 3.59 1.94 3.06
C LEU A 535 4.40 1.41 1.87
N TYR A 536 3.91 0.35 1.23
CA TYR A 536 4.59 -0.29 0.10
C TYR A 536 4.31 0.46 -1.19
N MET A 537 5.38 0.95 -1.82
CA MET A 537 5.36 1.75 -3.05
C MET A 537 6.11 1.07 -4.19
N SER A 538 7.06 0.21 -3.83
CA SER A 538 7.92 -0.51 -4.77
C SER A 538 7.56 -1.99 -4.84
N ARG A 539 8.16 -2.70 -5.80
CA ARG A 539 8.05 -4.17 -5.91
C ARG A 539 8.81 -4.91 -4.80
N MET A 540 9.79 -4.26 -4.14
CA MET A 540 10.67 -4.84 -3.10
C MET A 540 10.67 -3.98 -1.83
N PRO A 541 9.51 -3.84 -1.15
CA PRO A 541 9.47 -3.16 0.15
C PRO A 541 10.14 -4.00 1.23
N PHE A 542 10.74 -3.34 2.22
CA PHE A 542 11.20 -4.03 3.42
C PHE A 542 10.03 -4.50 4.27
N GLY A 543 10.16 -5.72 4.82
CA GLY A 543 9.10 -6.35 5.60
C GLY A 543 8.05 -7.12 4.79
N GLY A 544 7.87 -6.80 3.52
CA GLY A 544 6.90 -7.47 2.64
C GLY A 544 7.53 -8.21 1.46
N GLY A 545 8.50 -7.57 0.79
CA GLY A 545 9.18 -8.14 -0.38
C GLY A 545 10.61 -8.60 -0.10
N TRP A 546 11.32 -7.86 0.75
CA TRP A 546 12.70 -8.15 1.11
C TRP A 546 12.83 -8.48 2.59
N GLN A 547 13.28 -9.68 2.87
CA GLN A 547 13.69 -10.13 4.21
C GLN A 547 14.87 -11.10 4.09
N THR A 548 15.84 -10.97 4.98
CA THR A 548 16.95 -11.91 5.08
C THR A 548 16.98 -12.56 6.47
N PRO A 549 17.53 -13.78 6.60
CA PRO A 549 17.79 -14.35 7.93
C PRO A 549 18.75 -13.44 8.72
N VAL A 550 18.51 -13.28 10.01
CA VAL A 550 19.40 -12.56 10.94
C VAL A 550 20.46 -13.50 11.47
#